data_0da1abefd90e219b117eab0616e00b8d
#
_entry.id   0da1abefd90e219b117eab0616e00b8d
#
_cell.length_a   1.000
_cell.length_b   1.000
_cell.length_c   1.000
_cell.angle_alpha   90.00
_cell.angle_beta   90.00
_cell.angle_gamma   90.00
#
_symmetry.space_group_name_H-M   'P 1'
#
loop_
_entity.id
_entity.type
_entity.pdbx_description
1 polymer ?
#
loop_
_entity_poly.entity_id
_entity_poly.type
_entity_poly.pdbx_seq_one_letter_code
_entity_poly.pdbx_strand_id
1 'polypeptide(L)'
;MITTRAATPADAPAISALLTELDYPDTSHFIERRIAELLAHPDERLLVAEEDGALLGVLSLHFIPQLAVEGDFCRISYFCVNSRARSKGIGRLLESEGEALARSRGCDRMEVHCHSRRSDAHRFYYRQGYTESPKYLCKSLADDGREGDKQ
;
A
#
# COMPACT_ATOMS: atom_id res chain seq x y z
N MET A 1 8.76 -16.52 -13.12
CA MET A 1 8.78 -16.54 -11.64
C MET A 1 8.47 -15.16 -11.08
N ILE A 2 7.57 -15.10 -10.13
CA ILE A 2 7.20 -13.84 -9.48
C ILE A 2 8.20 -13.51 -8.38
N THR A 3 8.76 -12.31 -8.42
CA THR A 3 9.70 -11.85 -7.41
C THR A 3 9.25 -10.51 -6.83
N THR A 4 9.67 -10.23 -5.61
CA THR A 4 9.41 -8.94 -4.95
C THR A 4 10.73 -8.19 -4.77
N ARG A 5 10.64 -6.86 -4.78
CA ARG A 5 11.79 -5.99 -4.57
C ARG A 5 11.31 -4.60 -4.15
N ALA A 6 12.25 -3.78 -3.72
CA ALA A 6 11.95 -2.37 -3.53
C ALA A 6 11.69 -1.71 -4.88
N ALA A 7 10.80 -0.73 -4.90
CA ALA A 7 10.54 0.04 -6.11
C ALA A 7 11.74 0.95 -6.43
N THR A 8 11.81 1.39 -7.66
CA THR A 8 12.77 2.40 -8.11
C THR A 8 12.01 3.49 -8.86
N PRO A 9 12.60 4.68 -9.05
CA PRO A 9 11.92 5.72 -9.83
C PRO A 9 11.55 5.29 -11.24
N ALA A 10 12.29 4.35 -11.83
CA ALA A 10 11.98 3.82 -13.16
C ALA A 10 10.64 3.06 -13.19
N ASP A 11 10.13 2.64 -12.04
CA ASP A 11 8.83 1.95 -11.94
C ASP A 11 7.65 2.92 -12.01
N ALA A 12 7.89 4.22 -12.08
CA ALA A 12 6.83 5.23 -12.00
C ALA A 12 5.68 5.02 -12.98
N PRO A 13 5.93 4.77 -14.29
CA PRO A 13 4.80 4.56 -15.21
C PRO A 13 3.95 3.35 -14.84
N ALA A 14 4.57 2.24 -14.44
CA ALA A 14 3.85 1.02 -14.10
C ALA A 14 3.07 1.20 -12.79
N ILE A 15 3.66 1.87 -11.80
CA ILE A 15 2.97 2.16 -10.53
C ILE A 15 1.79 3.10 -10.77
N SER A 16 1.96 4.12 -11.61
CA SER A 16 0.88 5.03 -11.96
C SER A 16 -0.29 4.27 -12.60
N ALA A 17 -0.02 3.31 -13.47
CA ALA A 17 -1.06 2.48 -14.07
C ALA A 17 -1.80 1.63 -13.03
N LEU A 18 -1.08 1.06 -12.06
CA LEU A 18 -1.69 0.30 -10.98
C LEU A 18 -2.57 1.20 -10.10
N LEU A 19 -2.11 2.40 -9.79
CA LEU A 19 -2.90 3.35 -9.01
C LEU A 19 -4.17 3.76 -9.73
N THR A 20 -4.12 3.90 -11.05
CA THR A 20 -5.32 4.18 -11.84
C THR A 20 -6.35 3.07 -11.68
N GLU A 21 -5.93 1.81 -11.66
CA GLU A 21 -6.84 0.69 -11.40
C GLU A 21 -7.46 0.76 -9.99
N LEU A 22 -6.77 1.41 -9.06
CA LEU A 22 -7.22 1.55 -7.67
C LEU A 22 -8.03 2.85 -7.46
N ASP A 23 -8.45 3.51 -8.54
CA ASP A 23 -9.20 4.77 -8.54
C ASP A 23 -8.38 5.99 -8.10
N TYR A 24 -7.09 5.96 -8.32
CA TYR A 24 -6.22 7.12 -8.12
C TYR A 24 -5.55 7.49 -9.45
N PRO A 25 -6.30 8.12 -10.35
CA PRO A 25 -5.75 8.51 -11.66
C PRO A 25 -4.89 9.76 -11.56
N ASP A 26 -4.26 10.12 -12.68
CA ASP A 26 -3.55 11.41 -12.85
C ASP A 26 -2.36 11.60 -11.92
N THR A 27 -1.64 10.50 -11.64
CA THR A 27 -0.46 10.57 -10.79
C THR A 27 0.84 10.79 -11.57
N SER A 28 0.82 10.65 -12.89
CA SER A 28 2.02 10.59 -13.71
C SER A 28 2.92 11.84 -13.60
N HIS A 29 2.35 13.01 -13.29
CA HIS A 29 3.13 14.25 -13.24
C HIS A 29 3.92 14.41 -11.93
N PHE A 30 3.69 13.59 -10.91
CA PHE A 30 4.44 13.70 -9.65
C PHE A 30 4.96 12.36 -9.12
N ILE A 31 4.54 11.22 -9.69
CA ILE A 31 4.79 9.92 -9.07
C ILE A 31 6.28 9.56 -8.99
N GLU A 32 7.07 9.92 -10.00
CA GLU A 32 8.50 9.62 -9.99
C GLU A 32 9.19 10.33 -8.83
N ARG A 33 8.89 11.60 -8.63
CA ARG A 33 9.43 12.38 -7.52
C ARG A 33 8.98 11.79 -6.18
N ARG A 34 7.71 11.40 -6.09
CA ARG A 34 7.18 10.83 -4.85
C ARG A 34 7.85 9.50 -4.52
N ILE A 35 8.09 8.67 -5.51
CA ILE A 35 8.81 7.40 -5.30
C ILE A 35 10.20 7.68 -4.74
N ALA A 36 10.91 8.63 -5.32
CA ALA A 36 12.25 9.01 -4.84
C ALA A 36 12.20 9.49 -3.38
N GLU A 37 11.22 10.31 -3.03
CA GLU A 37 11.03 10.80 -1.67
C GLU A 37 10.78 9.66 -0.69
N LEU A 38 9.90 8.73 -1.04
CA LEU A 38 9.59 7.59 -0.19
C LEU A 38 10.80 6.70 0.02
N LEU A 39 11.55 6.44 -1.05
CA LEU A 39 12.74 5.59 -0.95
C LEU A 39 13.83 6.19 -0.07
N ALA A 40 13.89 7.51 0.02
CA ALA A 40 14.87 8.21 0.85
C ALA A 40 14.44 8.30 2.32
N HIS A 41 13.17 8.02 2.63
CA HIS A 41 12.64 8.18 3.98
C HIS A 41 12.83 6.90 4.79
N PRO A 42 13.43 6.96 5.99
CA PRO A 42 13.75 5.75 6.77
C PRO A 42 12.53 4.99 7.28
N ASP A 43 11.37 5.65 7.39
CA ASP A 43 10.16 5.04 7.95
C ASP A 43 9.15 4.66 6.86
N GLU A 44 9.59 4.59 5.61
CA GLU A 44 8.73 4.23 4.48
C GLU A 44 9.32 3.06 3.73
N ARG A 45 8.44 2.21 3.18
CA ARG A 45 8.86 1.12 2.28
C ARG A 45 7.88 1.06 1.13
N LEU A 46 8.41 0.93 -0.06
CA LEU A 46 7.60 0.78 -1.27
C LEU A 46 8.08 -0.48 -1.99
N LEU A 47 7.22 -1.50 -2.01
CA LEU A 47 7.54 -2.81 -2.57
C LEU A 47 6.74 -3.03 -3.84
N VAL A 48 7.36 -3.73 -4.78
CA VAL A 48 6.69 -4.14 -6.01
C VAL A 48 6.89 -5.64 -6.22
N ALA A 49 5.95 -6.23 -6.94
CA ALA A 49 6.06 -7.62 -7.41
C ALA A 49 6.14 -7.60 -8.92
N GLU A 50 7.04 -8.38 -9.47
CA GLU A 50 7.21 -8.43 -10.93
C GLU A 50 7.39 -9.85 -11.41
N GLU A 51 7.08 -10.06 -12.69
CA GLU A 51 7.31 -11.31 -13.39
C GLU A 51 7.74 -10.97 -14.80
N ASP A 52 8.91 -11.48 -15.20
CA ASP A 52 9.47 -11.26 -16.55
C ASP A 52 9.52 -9.78 -16.94
N GLY A 53 9.91 -8.94 -15.99
CA GLY A 53 10.03 -7.51 -16.21
C GLY A 53 8.73 -6.72 -16.15
N ALA A 54 7.59 -7.38 -15.98
CA ALA A 54 6.30 -6.71 -15.87
C ALA A 54 5.92 -6.52 -14.40
N LEU A 55 5.55 -5.31 -14.03
CA LEU A 55 5.13 -4.99 -12.68
C LEU A 55 3.69 -5.45 -12.48
N LEU A 56 3.46 -6.29 -11.49
CA LEU A 56 2.14 -6.89 -11.25
C LEU A 56 1.47 -6.40 -9.97
N GLY A 57 2.21 -5.78 -9.09
CA GLY A 57 1.63 -5.27 -7.85
C GLY A 57 2.52 -4.28 -7.15
N VAL A 58 1.92 -3.48 -6.26
CA VAL A 58 2.62 -2.48 -5.46
C VAL A 58 2.04 -2.45 -4.06
N LEU A 59 2.91 -2.26 -3.06
CA LEU A 59 2.53 -2.16 -1.65
C LEU A 59 3.31 -1.01 -1.03
N SER A 60 2.59 -0.03 -0.48
CA SER A 60 3.19 1.13 0.19
C SER A 60 2.96 1.02 1.69
N LEU A 61 4.05 1.00 2.47
CA LEU A 61 4.05 0.82 3.91
C LEU A 61 4.63 2.03 4.62
N HIS A 62 4.04 2.37 5.76
CA HIS A 62 4.48 3.46 6.62
C HIS A 62 4.68 2.95 8.04
N PHE A 63 5.82 3.25 8.64
CA PHE A 63 6.08 2.89 10.03
C PHE A 63 5.86 4.13 10.89
N ILE A 64 4.90 4.07 11.79
CA ILE A 64 4.43 5.24 12.56
C ILE A 64 4.72 5.03 14.03
N PRO A 65 5.64 5.84 14.62
CA PRO A 65 5.93 5.76 16.05
C PRO A 65 4.68 6.04 16.87
N GLN A 66 4.55 5.33 17.98
CA GLN A 66 3.37 5.40 18.82
C GLN A 66 3.70 5.99 20.20
N LEU A 67 2.78 6.77 20.74
CA LEU A 67 2.93 7.34 22.06
C LEU A 67 2.60 6.33 23.16
N ALA A 68 1.62 5.48 22.92
CA ALA A 68 1.03 4.63 23.97
C ALA A 68 1.52 3.19 23.97
N VAL A 69 2.24 2.76 22.94
CA VAL A 69 2.81 1.42 22.86
C VAL A 69 4.24 1.53 22.41
N GLU A 70 5.03 0.52 22.76
CA GLU A 70 6.47 0.56 22.52
C GLU A 70 6.82 0.41 21.03
N GLY A 71 6.09 -0.44 20.31
CA GLY A 71 6.35 -0.66 18.88
C GLY A 71 5.61 0.31 17.99
N ASP A 72 6.12 0.49 16.77
CA ASP A 72 5.47 1.30 15.75
C ASP A 72 4.21 0.60 15.23
N PHE A 73 3.32 1.37 14.57
CA PHE A 73 2.30 0.79 13.70
C PHE A 73 2.85 0.73 12.29
N CYS A 74 2.57 -0.36 11.58
CA CYS A 74 2.86 -0.47 10.16
C CYS A 74 1.54 -0.28 9.41
N ARG A 75 1.43 0.82 8.65
CA ARG A 75 0.19 1.12 7.92
C ARG A 75 0.38 0.89 6.44
N ILE A 76 -0.55 0.14 5.85
CA ILE A 76 -0.66 -0.02 4.41
C ILE A 76 -1.47 1.17 3.89
N SER A 77 -0.88 1.98 2.99
CA SER A 77 -1.61 3.11 2.41
C SER A 77 -2.11 2.81 1.00
N TYR A 78 -1.34 2.09 0.20
CA TYR A 78 -1.72 1.69 -1.15
C TYR A 78 -1.30 0.26 -1.38
N PHE A 79 -2.22 -0.53 -1.88
CA PHE A 79 -1.97 -1.95 -2.14
C PHE A 79 -2.81 -2.34 -3.34
N CYS A 80 -2.15 -2.59 -4.45
CA CYS A 80 -2.83 -2.88 -5.69
C CYS A 80 -2.15 -4.02 -6.43
N VAL A 81 -2.94 -4.95 -6.95
CA VAL A 81 -2.47 -6.02 -7.82
C VAL A 81 -3.14 -5.84 -9.16
N ASN A 82 -2.36 -5.95 -10.24
CA ASN A 82 -2.86 -5.85 -11.60
C ASN A 82 -4.06 -6.80 -11.79
N SER A 83 -5.14 -6.31 -12.38
CA SER A 83 -6.38 -7.08 -12.53
C SER A 83 -6.19 -8.38 -13.29
N ARG A 84 -5.23 -8.42 -14.22
CA ARG A 84 -4.95 -9.62 -15.02
C ARG A 84 -4.17 -10.67 -14.25
N ALA A 85 -3.65 -10.35 -13.08
CA ALA A 85 -2.78 -11.22 -12.32
C ALA A 85 -3.34 -11.58 -10.94
N ARG A 86 -4.61 -11.27 -10.68
CA ARG A 86 -5.18 -11.42 -9.33
C ARG A 86 -5.22 -12.84 -8.80
N SER A 87 -5.24 -13.85 -9.65
CA SER A 87 -5.30 -15.25 -9.21
C SER A 87 -3.94 -15.89 -8.99
N LYS A 88 -2.84 -15.13 -9.10
CA LYS A 88 -1.48 -15.67 -9.01
C LYS A 88 -0.86 -15.62 -7.61
N GLY A 89 -1.61 -15.18 -6.60
CA GLY A 89 -1.09 -15.12 -5.24
C GLY A 89 -0.17 -13.92 -4.97
N ILE A 90 -0.19 -12.91 -5.84
CA ILE A 90 0.69 -11.74 -5.72
C ILE A 90 0.37 -10.91 -4.49
N GLY A 91 -0.93 -10.71 -4.21
CA GLY A 91 -1.35 -9.96 -3.03
C GLY A 91 -0.86 -10.62 -1.75
N ARG A 92 -1.02 -11.93 -1.65
CA ARG A 92 -0.55 -12.68 -0.50
C ARG A 92 0.97 -12.56 -0.34
N LEU A 93 1.70 -12.63 -1.45
CA LEU A 93 3.15 -12.53 -1.42
C LEU A 93 3.60 -11.15 -0.92
N LEU A 94 3.02 -10.08 -1.46
CA LEU A 94 3.36 -8.72 -1.02
C LEU A 94 2.99 -8.48 0.43
N GLU A 95 1.79 -8.90 0.86
CA GLU A 95 1.36 -8.74 2.24
C GLU A 95 2.32 -9.50 3.19
N SER A 96 2.70 -10.69 2.81
CA SER A 96 3.63 -11.51 3.59
C SER A 96 5.00 -10.84 3.74
N GLU A 97 5.52 -10.23 2.67
CA GLU A 97 6.76 -9.47 2.72
C GLU A 97 6.64 -8.25 3.62
N GLY A 98 5.50 -7.55 3.53
CA GLY A 98 5.22 -6.41 4.40
C GLY A 98 5.16 -6.80 5.86
N GLU A 99 4.51 -7.92 6.16
CA GLU A 99 4.44 -8.42 7.52
C GLU A 99 5.82 -8.77 8.07
N ALA A 100 6.68 -9.38 7.25
CA ALA A 100 8.04 -9.69 7.66
C ALA A 100 8.83 -8.42 7.99
N LEU A 101 8.68 -7.37 7.18
CA LEU A 101 9.32 -6.09 7.47
C LEU A 101 8.80 -5.47 8.77
N ALA A 102 7.49 -5.51 8.98
CA ALA A 102 6.89 -4.98 10.20
C ALA A 102 7.42 -5.71 11.44
N ARG A 103 7.50 -7.04 11.37
CA ARG A 103 8.04 -7.83 12.48
C ARG A 103 9.50 -7.53 12.73
N SER A 104 10.30 -7.35 11.67
CA SER A 104 11.73 -7.06 11.84
C SER A 104 11.96 -5.70 12.48
N ARG A 105 11.03 -4.76 12.34
CA ARG A 105 11.11 -3.45 13.00
C ARG A 105 10.49 -3.45 14.40
N GLY A 106 9.95 -4.57 14.84
CA GLY A 106 9.30 -4.64 16.15
C GLY A 106 7.97 -3.93 16.21
N CYS A 107 7.25 -3.86 15.11
CA CYS A 107 5.95 -3.19 15.09
C CYS A 107 4.93 -3.89 15.99
N ASP A 108 4.08 -3.10 16.63
CA ASP A 108 2.98 -3.60 17.45
C ASP A 108 1.88 -4.22 16.61
N ARG A 109 1.59 -3.62 15.46
CA ARG A 109 0.51 -4.09 14.58
C ARG A 109 0.70 -3.61 13.15
N MET A 110 -0.02 -4.27 12.26
CA MET A 110 -0.26 -3.76 10.91
C MET A 110 -1.70 -3.30 10.82
N GLU A 111 -1.93 -2.24 10.06
CA GLU A 111 -3.28 -1.74 9.84
C GLU A 111 -3.46 -1.29 8.40
N VAL A 112 -4.71 -1.28 7.92
CA VAL A 112 -5.06 -0.80 6.60
C VAL A 112 -6.44 -0.15 6.69
N HIS A 113 -6.63 0.96 5.97
CA HIS A 113 -7.94 1.60 5.86
C HIS A 113 -8.53 1.26 4.50
N CYS A 114 -9.71 0.66 4.49
CA CYS A 114 -10.34 0.16 3.30
C CYS A 114 -11.79 0.59 3.29
N HIS A 115 -12.23 1.21 2.17
CA HIS A 115 -13.60 1.68 2.05
C HIS A 115 -14.58 0.50 2.22
N SER A 116 -15.71 0.75 2.89
CA SER A 116 -16.70 -0.29 3.15
C SER A 116 -17.26 -0.94 1.87
N ARG A 117 -17.21 -0.25 0.73
CA ARG A 117 -17.66 -0.79 -0.55
C ARG A 117 -16.69 -1.78 -1.19
N ARG A 118 -15.46 -1.88 -0.68
CA ARG A 118 -14.43 -2.75 -1.27
C ARG A 118 -14.47 -4.13 -0.63
N SER A 119 -15.57 -4.85 -0.84
CA SER A 119 -15.79 -6.14 -0.18
C SER A 119 -14.77 -7.20 -0.54
N ASP A 120 -14.24 -7.21 -1.78
CA ASP A 120 -13.20 -8.17 -2.18
C ASP A 120 -11.89 -7.93 -1.41
N ALA A 121 -11.54 -6.64 -1.21
CA ALA A 121 -10.38 -6.29 -0.42
C ALA A 121 -10.56 -6.70 1.04
N HIS A 122 -11.76 -6.48 1.60
CA HIS A 122 -12.06 -6.91 2.97
C HIS A 122 -11.88 -8.41 3.14
N ARG A 123 -12.39 -9.20 2.21
CA ARG A 123 -12.23 -10.66 2.27
C ARG A 123 -10.76 -11.06 2.22
N PHE A 124 -9.98 -10.40 1.36
CA PHE A 124 -8.55 -10.64 1.29
C PHE A 124 -7.89 -10.40 2.64
N TYR A 125 -8.14 -9.22 3.24
CA TYR A 125 -7.51 -8.87 4.51
C TYR A 125 -7.91 -9.80 5.63
N TYR A 126 -9.19 -10.19 5.70
CA TYR A 126 -9.63 -11.16 6.72
C TYR A 126 -8.89 -12.49 6.58
N ARG A 127 -8.67 -12.95 5.34
CA ARG A 127 -7.90 -14.19 5.12
C ARG A 127 -6.45 -14.06 5.58
N GLN A 128 -5.89 -12.85 5.56
CA GLN A 128 -4.54 -12.60 6.03
C GLN A 128 -4.47 -12.35 7.54
N GLY A 129 -5.58 -12.46 8.25
CA GLY A 129 -5.59 -12.34 9.70
C GLY A 129 -5.98 -10.97 10.24
N TYR A 130 -6.42 -10.06 9.40
CA TYR A 130 -6.86 -8.75 9.85
C TYR A 130 -8.26 -8.82 10.44
N THR A 131 -8.52 -8.00 11.45
CA THR A 131 -9.84 -7.88 12.06
C THR A 131 -10.31 -6.43 11.94
N GLU A 132 -11.63 -6.25 11.95
CA GLU A 132 -12.21 -4.92 11.84
C GLU A 132 -11.91 -4.10 13.08
N SER A 133 -11.58 -2.85 12.88
CA SER A 133 -11.33 -1.89 13.96
C SER A 133 -12.35 -0.76 13.85
N PRO A 134 -12.59 -0.01 14.96
CA PRO A 134 -13.58 1.07 14.93
C PRO A 134 -13.26 2.16 13.92
N LYS A 135 -14.26 2.96 13.64
CA LYS A 135 -14.37 3.94 12.57
C LYS A 135 -13.10 4.74 12.27
N TYR A 136 -12.86 4.90 10.99
CA TYR A 136 -11.88 5.81 10.44
C TYR A 136 -12.61 7.11 10.06
N LEU A 137 -12.12 8.25 10.55
CA LEU A 137 -12.71 9.55 10.27
C LEU A 137 -11.70 10.41 9.52
N CYS A 138 -12.15 11.11 8.50
CA CYS A 138 -11.28 11.86 7.62
C CYS A 138 -11.83 13.26 7.37
N LYS A 139 -10.97 14.26 7.37
CA LYS A 139 -11.35 15.63 7.04
C LYS A 139 -10.39 16.13 5.95
N SER A 140 -10.94 16.55 4.82
CA SER A 140 -10.12 17.14 3.77
C SER A 140 -9.60 18.52 4.21
N LEU A 141 -8.33 18.76 3.92
CA LEU A 141 -7.72 20.07 4.18
C LEU A 141 -7.48 20.85 2.89
N ALA A 142 -7.98 20.33 1.77
CA ALA A 142 -7.88 21.02 0.50
C ALA A 142 -8.87 22.18 0.46
N ASP A 143 -8.47 23.33 -0.13
CA ASP A 143 -9.28 24.54 -0.18
C ASP A 143 -10.31 24.56 -1.30
N ASP A 144 -10.34 23.55 -2.14
CA ASP A 144 -11.20 23.51 -3.34
C ASP A 144 -12.57 22.90 -3.09
N GLY A 145 -12.91 22.63 -1.84
CA GLY A 145 -14.21 22.10 -1.47
C GLY A 145 -14.43 20.65 -1.82
N ARG A 146 -13.40 19.92 -2.21
CA ARG A 146 -13.54 18.48 -2.49
C ARG A 146 -13.77 17.72 -1.19
N GLU A 147 -14.68 16.75 -1.25
CA GLU A 147 -14.88 15.84 -0.15
C GLU A 147 -13.78 14.80 -0.17
N GLY A 148 -13.09 14.62 0.96
CA GLY A 148 -11.93 13.77 1.04
C GLY A 148 -12.23 12.34 1.42
N ASP A 149 -13.28 11.75 0.89
CA ASP A 149 -13.79 10.47 1.42
C ASP A 149 -13.71 9.29 0.46
N LYS A 150 -12.81 9.32 -0.50
CA LYS A 150 -12.73 8.25 -1.50
C LYS A 150 -11.96 6.99 -1.04
N GLN A 151 -11.78 6.78 0.21
CA GLN A 151 -11.04 5.61 0.67
C GLN A 151 -11.89 4.39 0.99
#